data_4f070f51d442c8596543827fdb0ee00d
#
_entry.id   4f070f51d442c8596543827fdb0ee00d
#
_cell.length_a   1.000
_cell.length_b   1.000
_cell.length_c   1.000
_cell.angle_alpha   90.00
_cell.angle_beta   90.00
_cell.angle_gamma   90.00
#
_symmetry.space_group_name_H-M   'P 1'
#
loop_
_entity.id
_entity.type
_entity.pdbx_description
1 polymer ?
#
loop_
_entity_poly.entity_id
_entity_poly.type
_entity_poly.pdbx_seq_one_letter_code
_entity_poly.pdbx_strand_id
1 'polypeptide(L)'
;MDNRFVYQDIDDLKNYCSNELGYSTCEAWADKQWHGFEYNNVETGGLKRERDAWDNGSYLQNAAAFVNSSQVVLTFGSIANTQNTVLTGLDGTSAFGITSSGYTQSGSNYALGYRQRGFYNGNILNPPTDTTIVKDTNNKIVEKMGRTFAYDVFGDSPNKFVVGSASVSSYLTGNSDDDNKDYNGDVNTCVNDSVDPQTTRQCQNFAFATQAYMWDTASTSTGYRVTGWVGDVEANRSGYSAQASVRGAAVPTSGSYANKPVMAGFNTYRDDNVFRMQATVFYPNASYDVTTPKHDMWSSKVITGTELKVDGDVIYSNSLATDINNHLIVIGETKRKGDKPESGAAANRIFVSDANSGTPVANYLSGGIFFTGAGGEAKAINNFNEIVGQIDAEKGREDGGKQRRHRGFIYPFNGTGSNAARMALFQNQGWWLDDLTNGGAYSQHNNQFRIFEASDINDDGVIAASAFKCTGGYDDFSHNSYCTSGSESVVAIKLIPIAGAAASDIEVRSTALPPVERKGGSMGWITLTLLALFGFRRK
;
A
#
# COMPACT_ATOMS: atom_id res chain seq x y z
N MET A 1 8.40 -2.39 5.80
CA MET A 1 7.47 -3.12 6.69
C MET A 1 8.27 -3.71 7.81
N ASP A 2 7.87 -3.42 9.00
CA ASP A 2 8.53 -3.84 10.19
C ASP A 2 8.38 -5.34 10.42
N ASN A 3 9.48 -5.99 10.75
CA ASN A 3 9.51 -7.41 11.07
C ASN A 3 9.41 -7.69 12.58
N ARG A 4 9.51 -6.66 13.42
CA ARG A 4 9.43 -6.76 14.88
C ARG A 4 8.03 -6.39 15.36
N PHE A 5 7.04 -7.20 15.10
CA PHE A 5 5.69 -6.84 15.46
C PHE A 5 5.24 -7.55 16.75
N VAL A 6 5.57 -7.03 17.90
CA VAL A 6 4.90 -7.37 19.16
C VAL A 6 4.43 -6.07 19.81
N TYR A 7 3.55 -5.32 19.15
CA TYR A 7 2.95 -4.14 19.74
C TYR A 7 1.79 -4.60 20.60
N GLN A 8 2.06 -4.76 21.88
CA GLN A 8 1.05 -5.15 22.85
C GLN A 8 0.38 -3.93 23.48
N ASP A 9 1.06 -2.79 23.41
CA ASP A 9 0.59 -1.52 23.97
C ASP A 9 1.18 -0.30 23.21
N ILE A 10 0.81 0.88 23.66
CA ILE A 10 1.23 2.15 23.08
C ILE A 10 2.73 2.42 23.29
N ASP A 11 3.32 1.92 24.35
CA ASP A 11 4.74 2.15 24.65
C ASP A 11 5.64 1.36 23.70
N ASP A 12 5.22 0.16 23.29
CA ASP A 12 5.88 -0.61 22.22
C ASP A 12 5.90 0.20 20.90
N LEU A 13 4.80 0.86 20.56
CA LEU A 13 4.72 1.73 19.37
C LEU A 13 5.63 2.95 19.47
N LYS A 14 5.71 3.59 20.65
CA LYS A 14 6.63 4.72 20.90
C LYS A 14 8.09 4.29 20.71
N ASN A 15 8.45 3.15 21.28
CA ASN A 15 9.79 2.58 21.16
C ASN A 15 10.14 2.26 19.72
N TYR A 16 9.21 1.66 18.97
CA TYR A 16 9.39 1.41 17.54
C TYR A 16 9.57 2.72 16.75
N CYS A 17 8.72 3.69 16.98
CA CYS A 17 8.82 5.00 16.35
C CYS A 17 10.19 5.66 16.59
N SER A 18 10.67 5.63 17.83
CA SER A 18 11.95 6.24 18.21
C SER A 18 13.15 5.48 17.63
N ASN A 19 13.14 4.16 17.74
CA ASN A 19 14.32 3.34 17.45
C ASN A 19 14.44 2.96 15.96
N GLU A 20 13.30 2.73 15.30
CA GLU A 20 13.29 2.19 13.94
C GLU A 20 12.88 3.26 12.89
N LEU A 21 11.94 4.15 13.22
CA LEU A 21 11.49 5.20 12.30
C LEU A 21 12.26 6.52 12.46
N GLY A 22 12.83 6.77 13.64
CA GLY A 22 13.57 7.99 13.94
C GLY A 22 12.72 9.27 13.88
N TYR A 23 11.42 9.18 14.14
CA TYR A 23 10.55 10.36 14.14
C TYR A 23 10.75 11.18 15.42
N SER A 24 10.59 12.49 15.31
CA SER A 24 10.63 13.41 16.48
C SER A 24 9.28 13.53 17.22
N THR A 25 8.20 12.97 16.66
CA THR A 25 6.83 13.10 17.16
C THR A 25 6.23 11.76 17.59
N CYS A 26 7.03 10.89 18.21
CA CYS A 26 6.64 9.51 18.50
C CYS A 26 5.46 9.38 19.45
N GLU A 27 5.28 10.28 20.40
CA GLU A 27 4.10 10.31 21.28
C GLU A 27 2.81 10.41 20.45
N ALA A 28 2.70 11.45 19.63
CA ALA A 28 1.51 11.68 18.81
C ALA A 28 1.33 10.64 17.69
N TRP A 29 2.44 10.09 17.17
CA TRP A 29 2.39 9.02 16.17
C TRP A 29 1.85 7.73 16.79
N ALA A 30 2.39 7.30 17.93
CA ALA A 30 1.97 6.09 18.62
C ALA A 30 0.51 6.18 19.09
N ASP A 31 0.10 7.34 19.58
CA ASP A 31 -1.27 7.59 19.98
C ASP A 31 -2.25 7.38 18.81
N LYS A 32 -1.95 7.93 17.65
CA LYS A 32 -2.76 7.72 16.45
C LYS A 32 -2.78 6.27 15.95
N GLN A 33 -1.66 5.56 16.07
CA GLN A 33 -1.61 4.15 15.67
C GLN A 33 -2.40 3.26 16.63
N TRP A 34 -2.34 3.59 17.92
CA TRP A 34 -2.97 2.81 18.97
C TRP A 34 -4.47 3.09 19.10
N HIS A 35 -4.86 4.35 19.20
CA HIS A 35 -6.24 4.78 19.41
C HIS A 35 -6.99 5.13 18.11
N GLY A 36 -6.28 5.39 17.01
CA GLY A 36 -6.88 5.92 15.79
C GLY A 36 -7.19 7.40 15.88
N PHE A 37 -8.21 7.84 15.12
CA PHE A 37 -8.68 9.22 15.19
C PHE A 37 -9.63 9.39 16.39
N GLU A 38 -9.37 10.39 17.21
CA GLU A 38 -10.28 10.82 18.25
C GLU A 38 -11.31 11.81 17.67
N TYR A 39 -12.59 11.49 17.81
CA TYR A 39 -13.67 12.39 17.47
C TYR A 39 -14.59 12.57 18.69
N ASN A 40 -14.82 13.81 19.11
CA ASN A 40 -15.60 14.15 20.31
C ASN A 40 -15.18 13.36 21.56
N ASN A 41 -13.88 13.22 21.78
CA ASN A 41 -13.28 12.41 22.86
C ASN A 41 -13.66 10.91 22.81
N VAL A 42 -13.98 10.39 21.63
CA VAL A 42 -14.22 8.97 21.39
C VAL A 42 -13.17 8.43 20.43
N GLU A 43 -12.42 7.47 20.90
CA GLU A 43 -11.46 6.72 20.07
C GLU A 43 -12.23 5.88 19.03
N THR A 44 -11.94 6.07 17.75
CA THR A 44 -12.73 5.50 16.67
C THR A 44 -12.05 4.37 15.90
N GLY A 45 -10.82 3.98 16.27
CA GLY A 45 -10.06 2.99 15.52
C GLY A 45 -8.79 2.51 16.21
N GLY A 46 -7.77 2.26 15.41
CA GLY A 46 -6.44 1.89 15.86
C GLY A 46 -6.27 0.41 16.25
N LEU A 47 -5.04 0.06 16.59
CA LEU A 47 -4.67 -1.30 17.01
C LEU A 47 -5.36 -1.75 18.30
N LYS A 48 -5.63 -0.80 19.21
CA LYS A 48 -6.38 -1.07 20.44
C LYS A 48 -7.77 -1.63 20.14
N ARG A 49 -8.46 -1.05 19.15
CA ARG A 49 -9.80 -1.52 18.76
C ARG A 49 -9.78 -2.96 18.22
N GLU A 50 -8.77 -3.32 17.44
CA GLU A 50 -8.62 -4.71 16.98
C GLU A 50 -8.45 -5.66 18.17
N ARG A 51 -7.62 -5.30 19.12
CA ARG A 51 -7.38 -6.11 20.33
C ARG A 51 -8.62 -6.21 21.21
N ASP A 52 -9.30 -5.08 21.45
CA ASP A 52 -10.55 -5.06 22.22
C ASP A 52 -11.65 -5.88 21.52
N ALA A 53 -11.71 -5.85 20.18
CA ALA A 53 -12.65 -6.65 19.41
C ALA A 53 -12.36 -8.16 19.55
N TRP A 54 -11.10 -8.55 19.58
CA TRP A 54 -10.69 -9.92 19.82
C TRP A 54 -11.04 -10.36 21.26
N ASP A 55 -10.73 -9.54 22.28
CA ASP A 55 -11.03 -9.82 23.68
C ASP A 55 -12.56 -10.00 23.93
N ASN A 56 -13.38 -9.24 23.22
CA ASN A 56 -14.83 -9.22 23.39
C ASN A 56 -15.59 -10.03 22.32
N GLY A 57 -14.92 -10.61 21.32
CA GLY A 57 -15.55 -11.27 20.18
C GLY A 57 -16.40 -10.34 19.30
N SER A 58 -16.13 -9.03 19.31
CA SER A 58 -16.93 -7.99 18.66
C SER A 58 -16.31 -7.46 17.36
N TYR A 59 -15.94 -8.36 16.44
CA TYR A 59 -15.34 -8.01 15.16
C TYR A 59 -16.29 -7.19 14.29
N LEU A 60 -15.77 -6.14 13.66
CA LEU A 60 -16.50 -5.30 12.72
C LEU A 60 -15.96 -5.48 11.30
N GLN A 61 -16.83 -5.19 10.34
CA GLN A 61 -16.43 -5.11 8.94
C GLN A 61 -15.55 -3.87 8.74
N ASN A 62 -14.34 -4.06 8.18
CA ASN A 62 -13.34 -3.00 7.99
C ASN A 62 -12.92 -2.79 6.54
N ALA A 63 -13.45 -3.59 5.62
CA ALA A 63 -13.16 -3.49 4.20
C ALA A 63 -14.43 -3.59 3.37
N ALA A 64 -14.46 -2.92 2.24
CA ALA A 64 -15.57 -2.96 1.29
C ALA A 64 -15.03 -3.07 -0.15
N ALA A 65 -15.71 -3.87 -0.96
CA ALA A 65 -15.45 -3.98 -2.38
C ALA A 65 -16.70 -3.64 -3.18
N PHE A 66 -16.53 -3.01 -4.32
CA PHE A 66 -17.61 -2.62 -5.21
C PHE A 66 -17.65 -3.53 -6.43
N VAL A 67 -18.75 -4.26 -6.60
CA VAL A 67 -18.93 -5.09 -7.78
C VAL A 67 -19.22 -4.18 -8.99
N ASN A 68 -18.23 -4.00 -9.84
CA ASN A 68 -18.27 -3.29 -11.13
C ASN A 68 -19.37 -2.20 -11.26
N SER A 69 -20.18 -2.27 -12.32
CA SER A 69 -21.26 -1.31 -12.58
C SER A 69 -22.49 -1.50 -11.69
N SER A 70 -22.59 -2.58 -10.91
CA SER A 70 -23.72 -2.81 -10.00
C SER A 70 -23.66 -1.89 -8.77
N GLN A 71 -24.81 -1.71 -8.12
CA GLN A 71 -24.88 -1.00 -6.82
C GLN A 71 -24.48 -1.89 -5.63
N VAL A 72 -24.11 -3.13 -5.89
CA VAL A 72 -23.76 -4.09 -4.83
C VAL A 72 -22.43 -3.73 -4.21
N VAL A 73 -22.43 -3.62 -2.90
CA VAL A 73 -21.26 -3.45 -2.06
C VAL A 73 -21.08 -4.72 -1.25
N LEU A 74 -19.92 -5.36 -1.40
CA LEU A 74 -19.52 -6.48 -0.57
C LEU A 74 -18.69 -5.95 0.59
N THR A 75 -19.07 -6.29 1.81
CA THR A 75 -18.35 -5.86 3.01
C THR A 75 -17.66 -7.05 3.65
N PHE A 76 -16.41 -6.83 4.04
CA PHE A 76 -15.55 -7.84 4.63
C PHE A 76 -14.99 -7.31 5.95
N GLY A 77 -14.92 -8.17 6.94
CA GLY A 77 -14.35 -7.81 8.23
C GLY A 77 -13.44 -8.92 8.71
N SER A 78 -14.02 -9.87 9.40
CA SER A 78 -13.26 -10.93 10.03
C SER A 78 -13.05 -12.12 9.10
N ILE A 79 -11.90 -12.16 8.43
CA ILE A 79 -11.31 -13.40 7.93
C ILE A 79 -10.38 -13.90 9.05
N ALA A 80 -10.43 -15.17 9.40
CA ALA A 80 -9.63 -15.74 10.50
C ALA A 80 -9.80 -15.04 11.87
N ASN A 81 -11.01 -14.54 12.16
CA ASN A 81 -11.36 -13.87 13.43
C ASN A 81 -10.48 -12.67 13.78
N THR A 82 -10.28 -11.77 12.83
CA THR A 82 -9.61 -10.47 13.06
C THR A 82 -10.35 -9.35 12.34
N GLN A 83 -10.03 -8.10 12.66
CA GLN A 83 -10.45 -6.92 11.88
C GLN A 83 -9.38 -6.47 10.88
N ASN A 84 -8.35 -7.27 10.68
CA ASN A 84 -7.17 -6.89 9.92
C ASN A 84 -7.23 -7.43 8.48
N THR A 85 -8.32 -7.13 7.79
CA THR A 85 -8.51 -7.54 6.39
C THR A 85 -8.24 -6.36 5.46
N VAL A 86 -7.34 -6.56 4.49
CA VAL A 86 -7.06 -5.64 3.39
C VAL A 86 -7.45 -6.31 2.09
N LEU A 87 -8.38 -5.74 1.37
CA LEU A 87 -8.76 -6.20 0.03
C LEU A 87 -7.77 -5.63 -0.99
N THR A 88 -7.28 -6.49 -1.87
CA THR A 88 -6.43 -6.10 -3.00
C THR A 88 -7.18 -6.18 -4.33
N GLY A 89 -8.28 -6.91 -4.40
CA GLY A 89 -9.13 -6.94 -5.58
C GLY A 89 -10.33 -7.89 -5.48
N LEU A 90 -11.05 -7.95 -6.59
CA LEU A 90 -12.17 -8.86 -6.82
C LEU A 90 -11.97 -9.64 -8.12
N ASP A 91 -12.28 -10.94 -8.08
CA ASP A 91 -12.48 -11.79 -9.24
C ASP A 91 -13.98 -12.14 -9.31
N GLY A 92 -14.73 -11.38 -10.09
CA GLY A 92 -16.19 -11.42 -10.08
C GLY A 92 -16.76 -10.98 -8.72
N THR A 93 -17.22 -11.93 -7.91
CA THR A 93 -17.68 -11.72 -6.52
C THR A 93 -16.74 -12.33 -5.48
N SER A 94 -15.68 -12.99 -5.93
CA SER A 94 -14.68 -13.60 -5.05
C SER A 94 -13.63 -12.56 -4.67
N ALA A 95 -13.62 -12.16 -3.41
CA ALA A 95 -12.62 -11.24 -2.91
C ALA A 95 -11.29 -11.94 -2.65
N PHE A 96 -10.21 -11.23 -2.89
CA PHE A 96 -8.86 -11.63 -2.49
C PHE A 96 -8.12 -10.48 -1.82
N GLY A 97 -7.10 -10.82 -1.05
CA GLY A 97 -6.37 -9.82 -0.29
C GLY A 97 -5.48 -10.43 0.78
N ILE A 98 -5.33 -9.72 1.88
CA ILE A 98 -4.40 -10.05 2.96
C ILE A 98 -5.16 -9.97 4.29
N THR A 99 -4.92 -10.93 5.18
CA THR A 99 -5.47 -10.96 6.54
C THR A 99 -4.43 -11.45 7.54
N SER A 100 -4.72 -11.34 8.84
CA SER A 100 -3.94 -11.99 9.91
C SER A 100 -4.76 -13.10 10.58
N SER A 101 -4.10 -13.92 11.41
CA SER A 101 -4.80 -14.79 12.34
C SER A 101 -5.49 -14.00 13.45
N GLY A 102 -6.36 -14.65 14.21
CA GLY A 102 -6.77 -14.17 15.53
C GLY A 102 -5.61 -14.18 16.53
N TYR A 103 -5.79 -13.46 17.63
CA TYR A 103 -4.87 -13.52 18.75
C TYR A 103 -5.03 -14.84 19.52
N THR A 104 -3.94 -15.30 20.11
CA THR A 104 -3.92 -16.36 21.13
C THR A 104 -3.33 -15.76 22.40
N GLN A 105 -4.05 -15.87 23.51
CA GLN A 105 -3.57 -15.37 24.80
C GLN A 105 -2.83 -16.48 25.55
N SER A 106 -1.64 -16.16 26.07
CA SER A 106 -0.86 -17.01 26.96
C SER A 106 -0.42 -16.18 28.19
N GLY A 107 -1.13 -16.33 29.30
CA GLY A 107 -0.97 -15.48 30.47
C GLY A 107 -1.37 -14.04 30.16
N SER A 108 -0.47 -13.07 30.39
CA SER A 108 -0.65 -11.66 30.02
C SER A 108 -0.20 -11.33 28.59
N ASN A 109 0.32 -12.30 27.85
CA ASN A 109 0.88 -12.10 26.54
C ASN A 109 -0.07 -12.55 25.43
N TYR A 110 -0.02 -11.87 24.31
CA TYR A 110 -0.77 -12.19 23.09
C TYR A 110 0.18 -12.65 21.99
N ALA A 111 -0.22 -13.65 21.24
CA ALA A 111 0.49 -14.13 20.06
C ALA A 111 -0.44 -14.12 18.85
N LEU A 112 0.11 -13.84 17.66
CA LEU A 112 -0.57 -14.03 16.38
C LEU A 112 -0.03 -15.29 15.71
N GLY A 113 -0.92 -16.19 15.32
CA GLY A 113 -0.53 -17.41 14.62
C GLY A 113 0.22 -17.10 13.32
N TYR A 114 -0.26 -16.12 12.60
CA TYR A 114 0.45 -15.47 11.48
C TYR A 114 -0.02 -14.02 11.36
N ARG A 115 0.86 -13.14 10.92
CA ARG A 115 0.58 -11.71 10.82
C ARG A 115 -0.02 -11.29 9.49
N GLN A 116 0.37 -11.97 8.42
CA GLN A 116 -0.07 -11.67 7.08
C GLN A 116 -0.20 -12.96 6.28
N ARG A 117 -1.41 -13.27 5.85
CA ARG A 117 -1.71 -14.36 4.92
C ARG A 117 -2.60 -13.84 3.81
N GLY A 118 -2.21 -14.14 2.59
CA GLY A 118 -3.08 -13.97 1.45
C GLY A 118 -4.34 -14.83 1.60
N PHE A 119 -5.44 -14.39 1.03
CA PHE A 119 -6.65 -15.19 0.91
C PHE A 119 -7.30 -14.99 -0.47
N TYR A 120 -8.05 -15.98 -0.88
CA TYR A 120 -8.93 -15.94 -2.05
C TYR A 120 -10.27 -16.57 -1.69
N ASN A 121 -11.36 -15.85 -1.93
CA ASN A 121 -12.73 -16.30 -1.65
C ASN A 121 -12.88 -16.92 -0.23
N GLY A 122 -12.31 -16.25 0.78
CA GLY A 122 -12.34 -16.67 2.18
C GLY A 122 -11.34 -17.76 2.57
N ASN A 123 -10.65 -18.39 1.63
CA ASN A 123 -9.67 -19.44 1.88
C ASN A 123 -8.25 -18.85 1.97
N ILE A 124 -7.52 -19.23 3.01
CA ILE A 124 -6.14 -18.78 3.24
C ILE A 124 -5.19 -19.43 2.24
N LEU A 125 -4.28 -18.62 1.67
CA LEU A 125 -3.18 -19.08 0.83
C LEU A 125 -2.01 -19.52 1.71
N ASN A 126 -1.67 -20.80 1.65
CA ASN A 126 -0.61 -21.34 2.50
C ASN A 126 0.79 -21.06 1.93
N PRO A 127 1.81 -20.87 2.80
CA PRO A 127 3.21 -20.87 2.37
C PRO A 127 3.60 -22.22 1.77
N PRO A 128 4.66 -22.26 0.94
CA PRO A 128 5.18 -23.51 0.40
C PRO A 128 5.67 -24.45 1.50
N THR A 129 5.43 -25.74 1.29
CA THR A 129 6.00 -26.83 2.09
C THR A 129 7.08 -27.62 1.33
N ASP A 130 7.27 -27.33 0.04
CA ASP A 130 8.25 -27.98 -0.81
C ASP A 130 9.68 -27.60 -0.40
N THR A 131 10.47 -28.59 0.03
CA THR A 131 11.85 -28.44 0.49
C THR A 131 12.81 -27.98 -0.62
N THR A 132 12.43 -28.06 -1.89
CA THR A 132 13.21 -27.50 -2.99
C THR A 132 13.09 -25.99 -3.06
N ILE A 133 12.01 -25.42 -2.51
CA ILE A 133 11.70 -24.00 -2.46
C ILE A 133 12.03 -23.40 -1.10
N VAL A 134 11.58 -24.06 -0.03
CA VAL A 134 11.86 -23.60 1.34
C VAL A 134 13.33 -23.87 1.67
N LYS A 135 14.05 -22.83 2.09
CA LYS A 135 15.50 -22.87 2.33
C LYS A 135 15.88 -23.04 3.80
N ASP A 136 14.92 -23.26 4.67
CA ASP A 136 15.19 -23.53 6.08
C ASP A 136 15.55 -24.99 6.28
N THR A 137 16.46 -25.24 7.20
CA THR A 137 16.73 -26.60 7.71
C THR A 137 15.51 -27.17 8.43
N ASN A 138 14.53 -26.31 8.73
CA ASN A 138 13.30 -26.69 9.38
C ASN A 138 12.11 -25.88 8.80
N ASN A 139 11.32 -26.51 7.96
CA ASN A 139 10.18 -25.91 7.26
C ASN A 139 9.07 -25.45 8.20
N LYS A 140 9.07 -25.86 9.46
CA LYS A 140 7.98 -25.66 10.42
C LYS A 140 7.66 -24.17 10.65
N ILE A 141 8.70 -23.32 10.76
CA ILE A 141 8.49 -21.88 10.98
C ILE A 141 7.85 -21.24 9.75
N VAL A 142 8.34 -21.56 8.54
CA VAL A 142 7.75 -21.04 7.30
C VAL A 142 6.32 -21.54 7.15
N GLU A 143 6.06 -22.82 7.33
CA GLU A 143 4.73 -23.40 7.23
C GLU A 143 3.73 -22.76 8.21
N LYS A 144 4.12 -22.61 9.49
CA LYS A 144 3.24 -22.15 10.56
C LYS A 144 3.13 -20.61 10.61
N MET A 145 4.23 -19.89 10.51
CA MET A 145 4.33 -18.45 10.74
C MET A 145 4.59 -17.64 9.46
N GLY A 146 4.98 -18.28 8.36
CA GLY A 146 5.33 -17.64 7.11
C GLY A 146 4.22 -16.76 6.55
N ARG A 147 4.61 -15.71 5.86
CA ARG A 147 3.71 -14.73 5.25
C ARG A 147 3.38 -15.11 3.82
N THR A 148 2.16 -14.85 3.41
CA THR A 148 1.74 -14.89 2.00
C THR A 148 0.94 -13.64 1.68
N PHE A 149 0.90 -13.27 0.40
CA PHE A 149 0.21 -12.09 -0.06
C PHE A 149 -0.51 -12.41 -1.37
N ALA A 150 -1.74 -11.98 -1.51
CA ALA A 150 -2.52 -12.03 -2.74
C ALA A 150 -2.66 -10.62 -3.28
N TYR A 151 -2.36 -10.41 -4.57
CA TYR A 151 -2.44 -9.09 -5.19
C TYR A 151 -3.26 -9.06 -6.46
N ASP A 152 -3.29 -10.15 -7.22
CA ASP A 152 -4.04 -10.21 -8.46
C ASP A 152 -4.39 -11.65 -8.83
N VAL A 153 -5.21 -11.81 -9.87
CA VAL A 153 -5.68 -13.11 -10.40
C VAL A 153 -5.57 -13.13 -11.91
N PHE A 154 -5.12 -14.25 -12.47
CA PHE A 154 -5.14 -14.45 -13.91
C PHE A 154 -5.68 -15.82 -14.31
N GLY A 155 -6.08 -15.93 -15.59
CA GLY A 155 -6.61 -17.15 -16.20
C GLY A 155 -8.07 -17.41 -15.90
N ASP A 156 -8.59 -18.50 -16.47
CA ASP A 156 -9.96 -18.95 -16.32
C ASP A 156 -9.99 -20.37 -15.80
N SER A 157 -11.09 -20.73 -15.11
CA SER A 157 -11.27 -22.12 -14.63
C SER A 157 -11.18 -23.13 -15.79
N PRO A 158 -10.44 -24.24 -15.64
CA PRO A 158 -9.82 -24.74 -14.40
C PRO A 158 -8.40 -24.19 -14.11
N ASN A 159 -7.84 -23.36 -14.97
CA ASN A 159 -6.46 -22.86 -14.87
C ASN A 159 -6.44 -21.40 -14.40
N LYS A 160 -7.05 -21.12 -13.25
CA LYS A 160 -7.10 -19.80 -12.63
C LYS A 160 -6.18 -19.74 -11.41
N PHE A 161 -5.36 -18.68 -11.32
CA PHE A 161 -4.33 -18.54 -10.28
C PHE A 161 -4.37 -17.18 -9.62
N VAL A 162 -4.24 -17.17 -8.29
CA VAL A 162 -3.91 -15.97 -7.51
C VAL A 162 -2.41 -15.76 -7.53
N VAL A 163 -1.95 -14.54 -7.69
CA VAL A 163 -0.53 -14.19 -7.67
C VAL A 163 -0.16 -13.26 -6.54
N GLY A 164 1.09 -13.36 -6.10
CA GLY A 164 1.60 -12.53 -5.02
C GLY A 164 3.00 -12.94 -4.57
N SER A 165 3.18 -13.14 -3.28
CA SER A 165 4.44 -13.63 -2.71
C SER A 165 4.23 -14.59 -1.57
N ALA A 166 5.20 -15.49 -1.36
CA ALA A 166 5.24 -16.44 -0.25
C ALA A 166 6.59 -16.44 0.45
N SER A 167 6.57 -16.61 1.77
CA SER A 167 7.78 -16.87 2.57
C SER A 167 8.42 -18.18 2.18
N VAL A 168 9.75 -18.18 2.02
CA VAL A 168 10.53 -19.37 1.65
C VAL A 168 11.70 -19.63 2.59
N SER A 169 12.00 -18.71 3.47
CA SER A 169 13.01 -18.86 4.53
C SER A 169 12.68 -17.95 5.70
N SER A 170 12.94 -18.41 6.91
CA SER A 170 12.86 -17.64 8.14
C SER A 170 14.26 -17.26 8.63
N TYR A 171 14.39 -16.17 9.35
CA TYR A 171 15.62 -15.79 10.04
C TYR A 171 15.28 -14.94 11.27
N LEU A 172 16.21 -14.92 12.22
CA LEU A 172 16.06 -14.14 13.44
C LEU A 172 16.27 -12.63 13.15
N THR A 173 15.47 -11.81 13.79
CA THR A 173 15.66 -10.36 13.81
C THR A 173 16.36 -9.97 15.11
N GLY A 174 17.59 -9.49 15.03
CA GLY A 174 18.38 -9.02 16.17
C GLY A 174 19.70 -9.76 16.35
N ASN A 175 20.57 -9.24 17.22
CA ASN A 175 21.81 -9.90 17.59
C ASN A 175 21.53 -11.10 18.48
N SER A 176 22.22 -12.20 18.19
CA SER A 176 22.18 -13.44 18.99
C SER A 176 22.65 -13.28 20.44
N ASP A 177 23.25 -12.14 20.75
CA ASP A 177 23.89 -11.83 22.04
C ASP A 177 23.01 -10.97 22.95
N ASP A 178 21.78 -10.64 22.53
CA ASP A 178 20.86 -9.85 23.34
C ASP A 178 20.20 -10.72 24.41
N ASP A 179 20.33 -10.34 25.69
CA ASP A 179 19.72 -11.04 26.84
C ASP A 179 18.18 -11.07 26.78
N ASN A 180 17.58 -10.45 25.76
CA ASN A 180 16.14 -10.39 25.49
C ASN A 180 15.68 -11.51 24.53
N LYS A 181 16.11 -12.74 24.78
CA LYS A 181 15.69 -13.93 23.99
C LYS A 181 14.17 -14.12 23.90
N ASP A 182 13.43 -13.56 24.85
CA ASP A 182 11.96 -13.64 24.88
C ASP A 182 11.29 -12.88 23.73
N TYR A 183 11.99 -11.95 23.07
CA TYR A 183 11.47 -11.15 21.97
C TYR A 183 12.10 -11.46 20.60
N ASN A 184 13.24 -12.12 20.57
CA ASN A 184 14.06 -12.25 19.36
C ASN A 184 13.86 -13.56 18.58
N GLY A 185 12.93 -14.39 18.98
CA GLY A 185 12.71 -15.71 18.38
C GLY A 185 13.86 -16.68 18.68
N ASP A 186 13.54 -17.86 19.16
CA ASP A 186 14.51 -18.95 19.33
C ASP A 186 14.19 -20.04 18.31
N VAL A 187 15.02 -20.15 17.25
CA VAL A 187 14.84 -21.17 16.22
C VAL A 187 14.76 -22.56 16.84
N ASN A 188 15.65 -22.91 17.78
CA ASN A 188 15.71 -24.25 18.36
C ASN A 188 14.44 -24.59 19.14
N THR A 189 13.89 -23.63 19.87
CA THR A 189 12.60 -23.80 20.56
C THR A 189 11.45 -23.89 19.58
N CYS A 190 11.40 -23.00 18.58
CA CYS A 190 10.27 -22.90 17.66
C CYS A 190 10.15 -24.06 16.66
N VAL A 191 11.23 -24.77 16.41
CA VAL A 191 11.25 -25.97 15.54
C VAL A 191 11.00 -27.27 16.30
N ASN A 192 11.03 -27.25 17.63
CA ASN A 192 10.74 -28.41 18.44
C ASN A 192 9.31 -28.95 18.20
N ASP A 193 9.14 -30.24 18.01
CA ASP A 193 7.85 -30.86 17.68
C ASP A 193 6.79 -30.66 18.77
N SER A 194 7.21 -30.53 20.03
CA SER A 194 6.33 -30.27 21.17
C SER A 194 5.87 -28.83 21.29
N VAL A 195 6.42 -27.87 20.50
CA VAL A 195 6.11 -26.46 20.52
C VAL A 195 5.28 -26.09 19.31
N ASP A 196 4.15 -25.40 19.52
CA ASP A 196 3.42 -24.75 18.44
C ASP A 196 3.91 -23.29 18.30
N PRO A 197 4.61 -22.94 17.20
CA PRO A 197 5.11 -21.58 16.99
C PRO A 197 4.01 -20.53 16.96
N GLN A 198 2.78 -20.90 16.56
CA GLN A 198 1.65 -19.98 16.44
C GLN A 198 1.12 -19.49 17.79
N THR A 199 1.38 -20.23 18.86
CA THR A 199 0.91 -19.90 20.22
C THR A 199 2.04 -19.54 21.17
N THR A 200 3.29 -19.64 20.71
CA THR A 200 4.48 -19.44 21.53
C THR A 200 5.05 -18.05 21.33
N ARG A 201 5.13 -17.23 22.39
CA ARG A 201 5.62 -15.86 22.34
C ARG A 201 7.02 -15.72 21.72
N GLN A 202 7.96 -16.58 22.11
CA GLN A 202 9.34 -16.58 21.59
C GLN A 202 9.41 -16.82 20.07
N CYS A 203 8.33 -17.32 19.45
CA CYS A 203 8.25 -17.61 18.03
C CYS A 203 7.61 -16.46 17.22
N GLN A 204 7.36 -15.31 17.81
CA GLN A 204 6.67 -14.21 17.15
C GLN A 204 7.57 -13.29 16.30
N ASN A 205 8.89 -13.36 16.48
CA ASN A 205 9.85 -12.40 15.92
C ASN A 205 10.73 -12.95 14.80
N PHE A 206 10.16 -13.74 13.90
CA PHE A 206 10.84 -14.13 12.68
C PHE A 206 10.60 -13.12 11.56
N ALA A 207 11.65 -12.75 10.85
CA ALA A 207 11.58 -12.17 9.53
C ALA A 207 11.61 -13.28 8.48
N PHE A 208 11.08 -12.97 7.30
CA PHE A 208 10.97 -13.95 6.22
C PHE A 208 11.53 -13.39 4.92
N ALA A 209 12.33 -14.18 4.23
CA ALA A 209 12.61 -13.98 2.83
C ALA A 209 11.42 -14.49 2.00
N THR A 210 11.02 -13.73 0.96
CA THR A 210 9.87 -14.06 0.13
C THR A 210 10.24 -14.21 -1.34
N GLN A 211 9.50 -15.05 -2.05
CA GLN A 211 9.59 -15.17 -3.51
C GLN A 211 8.24 -14.87 -4.16
N ALA A 212 8.28 -14.45 -5.43
CA ALA A 212 7.11 -14.32 -6.28
C ALA A 212 6.43 -15.69 -6.43
N TYR A 213 5.14 -15.74 -6.13
CA TYR A 213 4.43 -17.00 -5.96
C TYR A 213 3.02 -16.93 -6.54
N MET A 214 2.48 -18.07 -6.96
CA MET A 214 1.09 -18.20 -7.43
C MET A 214 0.43 -19.41 -6.79
N TRP A 215 -0.88 -19.36 -6.59
CA TRP A 215 -1.70 -20.44 -6.03
C TRP A 215 -2.86 -20.78 -6.96
N ASP A 216 -3.18 -22.05 -7.06
CA ASP A 216 -4.39 -22.51 -7.73
C ASP A 216 -5.64 -22.08 -6.94
N THR A 217 -6.59 -21.41 -7.61
CA THR A 217 -7.83 -20.96 -6.97
C THR A 217 -8.73 -22.12 -6.53
N ALA A 218 -8.60 -23.29 -7.17
CA ALA A 218 -9.34 -24.50 -6.80
C ALA A 218 -8.73 -25.20 -5.58
N SER A 219 -7.43 -24.95 -5.28
CA SER A 219 -6.71 -25.54 -4.15
C SER A 219 -5.67 -24.57 -3.59
N THR A 220 -6.06 -23.73 -2.65
CA THR A 220 -5.21 -22.66 -2.07
C THR A 220 -4.00 -23.18 -1.27
N SER A 221 -3.90 -24.49 -1.05
CA SER A 221 -2.71 -25.17 -0.52
C SER A 221 -1.70 -25.55 -1.60
N THR A 222 -2.12 -25.55 -2.88
CA THR A 222 -1.26 -25.87 -4.02
C THR A 222 -0.75 -24.59 -4.65
N GLY A 223 0.56 -24.41 -4.68
CA GLY A 223 1.13 -23.21 -5.24
C GLY A 223 2.51 -23.43 -5.85
N TYR A 224 2.94 -22.47 -6.66
CA TYR A 224 4.14 -22.56 -7.46
C TYR A 224 4.94 -21.27 -7.39
N ARG A 225 6.25 -21.39 -7.27
CA ARG A 225 7.16 -20.26 -7.42
C ARG A 225 7.13 -19.76 -8.86
N VAL A 226 6.92 -18.45 -9.03
CA VAL A 226 6.93 -17.80 -10.35
C VAL A 226 8.35 -17.81 -10.91
N THR A 227 9.33 -17.36 -10.10
CA THR A 227 10.75 -17.41 -10.41
C THR A 227 11.58 -17.15 -9.15
N GLY A 228 12.86 -17.54 -9.16
CA GLY A 228 13.82 -17.22 -8.09
C GLY A 228 14.24 -15.75 -8.08
N TRP A 229 15.07 -15.39 -7.10
CA TRP A 229 15.72 -14.08 -7.05
C TRP A 229 16.72 -13.89 -8.19
N VAL A 230 17.06 -12.63 -8.48
CA VAL A 230 17.95 -12.30 -9.60
C VAL A 230 19.41 -12.50 -9.23
N GLY A 231 20.14 -13.30 -10.03
CA GLY A 231 21.56 -13.56 -9.84
C GLY A 231 21.88 -14.37 -8.57
N ASP A 232 23.03 -14.04 -7.94
CA ASP A 232 23.53 -14.74 -6.75
C ASP A 232 22.91 -14.19 -5.44
N VAL A 233 21.61 -13.96 -5.42
CA VAL A 233 20.89 -13.52 -4.22
C VAL A 233 20.53 -14.73 -3.37
N GLU A 234 20.93 -14.70 -2.12
CA GLU A 234 20.57 -15.66 -1.08
C GLU A 234 19.40 -15.13 -0.21
N ALA A 235 18.76 -16.00 0.55
CA ALA A 235 17.58 -15.63 1.34
C ALA A 235 17.86 -14.51 2.34
N ASN A 236 19.01 -14.56 3.01
CA ASN A 236 19.45 -13.60 4.00
C ASN A 236 20.96 -13.37 3.90
N ARG A 237 21.37 -12.10 3.96
CA ARG A 237 22.78 -11.72 3.99
C ARG A 237 22.99 -10.45 4.82
N SER A 238 23.84 -10.51 5.82
CA SER A 238 24.24 -9.34 6.63
C SER A 238 23.05 -8.52 7.16
N GLY A 239 21.98 -9.20 7.60
CA GLY A 239 20.76 -8.55 8.10
C GLY A 239 19.75 -8.11 7.03
N TYR A 240 20.05 -8.28 5.74
CA TYR A 240 19.10 -8.05 4.65
C TYR A 240 18.40 -9.34 4.26
N SER A 241 17.09 -9.29 4.04
CA SER A 241 16.31 -10.40 3.49
C SER A 241 15.95 -10.16 2.04
N ALA A 242 16.05 -11.20 1.23
CA ALA A 242 15.61 -11.16 -0.15
C ALA A 242 14.07 -11.19 -0.21
N GLN A 243 13.49 -10.31 -1.02
CA GLN A 243 12.06 -10.15 -1.19
C GLN A 243 11.72 -10.17 -2.69
N ALA A 244 10.65 -10.88 -3.07
CA ALA A 244 10.07 -10.79 -4.40
C ALA A 244 8.56 -10.98 -4.32
N SER A 245 7.83 -10.34 -5.22
CA SER A 245 6.37 -10.42 -5.31
C SER A 245 5.89 -10.12 -6.71
N VAL A 246 4.85 -10.80 -7.15
CA VAL A 246 3.96 -10.30 -8.20
C VAL A 246 2.96 -9.33 -7.58
N ARG A 247 2.60 -8.28 -8.31
CA ARG A 247 1.62 -7.27 -7.90
C ARG A 247 0.46 -7.14 -8.88
N GLY A 248 0.70 -7.36 -10.15
CA GLY A 248 -0.31 -7.36 -11.19
C GLY A 248 0.00 -8.42 -12.24
N ALA A 249 -1.02 -8.91 -12.93
CA ALA A 249 -0.92 -9.90 -14.00
C ALA A 249 -1.86 -9.53 -15.15
N ALA A 250 -1.35 -9.58 -16.38
CA ALA A 250 -2.10 -9.28 -17.58
C ALA A 250 -1.98 -10.42 -18.59
N VAL A 251 -3.05 -10.72 -19.31
CA VAL A 251 -3.07 -11.72 -20.39
C VAL A 251 -3.38 -11.00 -21.70
N PRO A 252 -2.35 -10.54 -22.44
CA PRO A 252 -2.55 -9.83 -23.68
C PRO A 252 -3.19 -10.73 -24.74
N THR A 253 -4.04 -10.17 -25.58
CA THR A 253 -4.71 -10.90 -26.68
C THR A 253 -3.91 -10.90 -27.98
N SER A 254 -2.83 -10.13 -28.04
CA SER A 254 -1.99 -9.98 -29.24
C SER A 254 -0.51 -9.79 -28.87
N GLY A 255 0.36 -9.79 -29.86
CA GLY A 255 1.80 -9.61 -29.69
C GLY A 255 2.55 -10.90 -29.32
N SER A 256 3.80 -10.75 -28.89
CA SER A 256 4.70 -11.89 -28.59
C SER A 256 4.25 -12.75 -27.42
N TYR A 257 3.44 -12.19 -26.53
CA TYR A 257 2.93 -12.85 -25.34
C TYR A 257 1.41 -13.12 -25.40
N ALA A 258 0.82 -13.13 -26.61
CA ALA A 258 -0.61 -13.39 -26.78
C ALA A 258 -1.05 -14.65 -26.04
N ASN A 259 -2.12 -14.54 -25.23
CA ASN A 259 -2.71 -15.59 -24.41
C ASN A 259 -1.75 -16.22 -23.38
N LYS A 260 -0.71 -15.48 -22.97
CA LYS A 260 0.20 -15.89 -21.89
C LYS A 260 0.31 -14.77 -20.85
N PRO A 261 0.21 -15.07 -19.56
CA PRO A 261 0.29 -14.03 -18.54
C PRO A 261 1.70 -13.44 -18.47
N VAL A 262 1.77 -12.12 -18.59
CA VAL A 262 2.92 -11.29 -18.22
C VAL A 262 2.58 -10.63 -16.89
N MET A 263 3.49 -10.67 -15.94
CA MET A 263 3.24 -10.17 -14.60
C MET A 263 4.22 -9.05 -14.25
N ALA A 264 3.80 -8.15 -13.39
CA ALA A 264 4.60 -7.05 -12.87
C ALA A 264 4.70 -7.12 -11.33
N GLY A 265 5.78 -6.62 -10.78
CA GLY A 265 6.01 -6.61 -9.34
C GLY A 265 7.42 -6.16 -9.01
N PHE A 266 8.08 -6.87 -8.12
CA PHE A 266 9.50 -6.62 -7.82
C PHE A 266 10.25 -7.91 -7.54
N ASN A 267 11.58 -7.83 -7.69
CA ASN A 267 12.50 -8.87 -7.29
C ASN A 267 13.71 -8.25 -6.60
N THR A 268 14.42 -9.01 -5.78
CA THR A 268 15.65 -8.57 -5.14
C THR A 268 16.83 -8.83 -6.06
N TYR A 269 17.71 -7.86 -6.15
CA TYR A 269 19.03 -7.98 -6.73
C TYR A 269 20.09 -7.53 -5.73
N ARG A 270 21.32 -7.94 -5.97
CA ARG A 270 22.45 -7.62 -5.12
C ARG A 270 23.28 -6.48 -5.73
N ASP A 271 23.51 -5.43 -4.91
CA ASP A 271 24.42 -4.33 -5.19
C ASP A 271 25.53 -4.38 -4.13
N ASP A 272 26.69 -4.95 -4.49
CA ASP A 272 27.77 -5.32 -3.56
C ASP A 272 27.29 -6.23 -2.41
N ASN A 273 27.16 -5.70 -1.20
CA ASN A 273 26.68 -6.42 -0.03
C ASN A 273 25.25 -6.02 0.40
N VAL A 274 24.58 -5.18 -0.39
CA VAL A 274 23.24 -4.68 -0.09
C VAL A 274 22.20 -5.34 -0.99
N PHE A 275 21.09 -5.78 -0.41
CA PHE A 275 19.94 -6.21 -1.18
C PHE A 275 19.02 -5.03 -1.46
N ARG A 276 18.62 -4.88 -2.73
CA ARG A 276 17.70 -3.85 -3.19
C ARG A 276 16.52 -4.48 -3.91
N MET A 277 15.32 -4.02 -3.61
CA MET A 277 14.15 -4.32 -4.43
C MET A 277 14.21 -3.53 -5.72
N GLN A 278 13.95 -4.19 -6.86
CA GLN A 278 13.76 -3.52 -8.13
C GLN A 278 12.46 -3.94 -8.79
N ALA A 279 11.74 -2.97 -9.31
CA ALA A 279 10.60 -3.19 -10.16
C ALA A 279 10.96 -4.12 -11.30
N THR A 280 10.13 -5.15 -11.49
CA THR A 280 10.44 -6.29 -12.35
C THR A 280 9.21 -6.69 -13.14
N VAL A 281 9.40 -7.02 -14.41
CA VAL A 281 8.42 -7.72 -15.25
C VAL A 281 8.82 -9.20 -15.32
N PHE A 282 7.84 -10.08 -15.12
CA PHE A 282 8.00 -11.52 -15.21
C PHE A 282 7.38 -12.00 -16.54
N TYR A 283 8.22 -12.44 -17.45
CA TYR A 283 7.81 -12.93 -18.77
C TYR A 283 7.73 -14.45 -18.82
N PRO A 284 6.67 -15.04 -19.40
CA PRO A 284 6.59 -16.49 -19.56
C PRO A 284 7.79 -16.99 -20.38
N ASN A 285 8.46 -18.02 -19.88
CA ASN A 285 9.62 -18.62 -20.52
C ASN A 285 9.25 -19.88 -21.33
N ALA A 286 10.23 -20.57 -21.87
CA ALA A 286 10.02 -21.79 -22.67
C ALA A 286 9.37 -22.95 -21.89
N SER A 287 9.41 -22.90 -20.56
CA SER A 287 8.78 -23.91 -19.68
C SER A 287 7.31 -23.62 -19.39
N TYR A 288 6.78 -22.49 -19.84
CA TYR A 288 5.41 -22.09 -19.54
C TYR A 288 4.39 -23.07 -20.09
N ASP A 289 3.64 -23.66 -19.18
CA ASP A 289 2.47 -24.51 -19.46
C ASP A 289 1.48 -24.38 -18.30
N VAL A 290 0.42 -23.61 -18.47
CA VAL A 290 -0.58 -23.37 -17.44
C VAL A 290 -1.45 -24.60 -17.14
N THR A 291 -1.50 -25.56 -18.07
CA THR A 291 -2.27 -26.81 -17.89
C THR A 291 -1.52 -27.83 -17.04
N THR A 292 -0.20 -27.69 -16.95
CA THR A 292 0.68 -28.50 -16.10
C THR A 292 1.62 -27.58 -15.32
N PRO A 293 1.08 -26.84 -14.34
CA PRO A 293 1.83 -25.79 -13.65
C PRO A 293 2.98 -26.38 -12.82
N LYS A 294 4.10 -25.67 -12.83
CA LYS A 294 5.31 -26.01 -12.09
C LYS A 294 6.08 -24.76 -11.67
N HIS A 295 7.10 -24.94 -10.85
CA HIS A 295 7.99 -23.84 -10.48
C HIS A 295 8.77 -23.29 -11.67
N ASP A 296 9.11 -21.98 -11.62
CA ASP A 296 10.02 -21.28 -12.51
C ASP A 296 9.59 -21.25 -13.99
N MET A 297 8.29 -21.04 -14.24
CA MET A 297 7.76 -20.87 -15.60
C MET A 297 7.89 -19.46 -16.16
N TRP A 298 8.45 -18.51 -15.39
CA TRP A 298 8.71 -17.14 -15.81
C TRP A 298 10.17 -16.76 -15.61
N SER A 299 10.60 -15.76 -16.34
CA SER A 299 11.92 -15.13 -16.24
C SER A 299 11.77 -13.66 -15.84
N SER A 300 12.59 -13.21 -14.90
CA SER A 300 12.61 -11.83 -14.42
C SER A 300 13.34 -10.90 -15.39
N LYS A 301 12.77 -9.73 -15.65
CA LYS A 301 13.43 -8.58 -16.30
C LYS A 301 13.22 -7.34 -15.46
N VAL A 302 14.30 -6.78 -14.98
CA VAL A 302 14.28 -5.53 -14.21
C VAL A 302 13.83 -4.38 -15.10
N ILE A 303 12.98 -3.50 -14.57
CA ILE A 303 12.62 -2.24 -15.21
C ILE A 303 13.79 -1.27 -14.99
N THR A 304 14.53 -0.99 -16.07
CA THR A 304 15.71 -0.13 -15.98
C THR A 304 15.33 1.33 -15.74
N GLY A 305 16.25 2.13 -15.15
CA GLY A 305 15.99 3.53 -14.82
C GLY A 305 15.22 3.76 -13.51
N THR A 306 14.89 2.71 -12.77
CA THR A 306 14.25 2.82 -11.44
C THR A 306 15.26 3.03 -10.32
N GLU A 307 16.52 2.71 -10.52
CA GLU A 307 17.62 3.12 -9.64
C GLU A 307 18.34 4.32 -10.25
N LEU A 308 18.55 5.36 -9.46
CA LEU A 308 19.31 6.54 -9.84
C LEU A 308 20.45 6.76 -8.86
N LYS A 309 21.68 6.81 -9.40
CA LYS A 309 22.88 7.20 -8.67
C LYS A 309 23.40 8.53 -9.22
N VAL A 310 23.83 9.43 -8.34
CA VAL A 310 24.50 10.68 -8.70
C VAL A 310 25.83 10.72 -7.93
N ASP A 311 26.93 10.85 -8.62
CA ASP A 311 28.29 10.85 -8.06
C ASP A 311 28.57 9.64 -7.12
N GLY A 312 27.99 8.49 -7.45
CA GLY A 312 28.09 7.26 -6.66
C GLY A 312 27.06 7.12 -5.55
N ASP A 313 26.38 8.18 -5.16
CA ASP A 313 25.32 8.16 -4.16
C ASP A 313 24.00 7.67 -4.77
N VAL A 314 23.35 6.73 -4.10
CA VAL A 314 22.00 6.29 -4.46
C VAL A 314 20.98 7.35 -4.06
N ILE A 315 20.24 7.88 -5.04
CA ILE A 315 19.20 8.88 -4.83
C ILE A 315 17.81 8.24 -4.84
N TYR A 316 17.57 7.34 -5.80
CA TYR A 316 16.35 6.53 -5.88
C TYR A 316 16.70 5.04 -5.92
N SER A 317 15.95 4.23 -5.19
CA SER A 317 16.10 2.76 -5.16
C SER A 317 14.82 2.11 -4.58
N ASN A 318 14.86 0.80 -4.38
CA ASN A 318 13.75 0.05 -3.79
C ASN A 318 12.43 0.35 -4.52
N SER A 319 12.47 0.15 -5.84
CA SER A 319 11.32 0.33 -6.72
C SER A 319 10.43 -0.90 -6.74
N LEU A 320 9.16 -0.67 -7.04
CA LEU A 320 8.20 -1.75 -7.27
C LEU A 320 7.26 -1.37 -8.43
N ALA A 321 6.89 -2.33 -9.25
CA ALA A 321 5.77 -2.22 -10.17
C ALA A 321 4.49 -2.63 -9.41
N THR A 322 3.45 -1.80 -9.50
CA THR A 322 2.23 -1.96 -8.72
C THR A 322 1.12 -2.66 -9.50
N ASP A 323 1.09 -2.47 -10.82
CA ASP A 323 0.08 -3.06 -11.69
C ASP A 323 0.53 -3.09 -13.15
N ILE A 324 -0.20 -3.85 -13.99
CA ILE A 324 0.02 -4.02 -15.42
C ILE A 324 -1.31 -4.28 -16.14
N ASN A 325 -1.56 -3.63 -17.29
CA ASN A 325 -2.75 -3.87 -18.09
C ASN A 325 -2.52 -4.83 -19.28
N ASN A 326 -3.58 -5.20 -20.00
CA ASN A 326 -3.51 -6.13 -21.15
C ASN A 326 -2.76 -5.58 -22.37
N HIS A 327 -2.42 -4.30 -22.38
CA HIS A 327 -1.50 -3.69 -23.36
C HIS A 327 -0.05 -3.70 -22.88
N LEU A 328 0.24 -4.41 -21.77
CA LEU A 328 1.55 -4.52 -21.13
C LEU A 328 2.16 -3.17 -20.73
N ILE A 329 1.31 -2.20 -20.41
CA ILE A 329 1.73 -0.96 -19.75
C ILE A 329 1.78 -1.22 -18.25
N VAL A 330 2.96 -1.04 -17.69
CA VAL A 330 3.26 -1.25 -16.27
C VAL A 330 3.32 0.08 -15.57
N ILE A 331 2.73 0.17 -14.39
CA ILE A 331 2.88 1.31 -13.47
C ILE A 331 3.64 0.91 -12.23
N GLY A 332 4.24 1.88 -11.57
CA GLY A 332 4.97 1.63 -10.33
C GLY A 332 5.58 2.88 -9.73
N GLU A 333 6.42 2.64 -8.73
CA GLU A 333 7.08 3.72 -8.02
C GLU A 333 8.51 3.36 -7.62
N THR A 334 9.32 4.39 -7.36
CA THR A 334 10.66 4.25 -6.81
C THR A 334 10.83 5.16 -5.60
N LYS A 335 11.49 4.64 -4.56
CA LYS A 335 11.67 5.32 -3.29
C LYS A 335 12.88 6.23 -3.32
N ARG A 336 12.70 7.49 -2.91
CA ARG A 336 13.81 8.42 -2.69
C ARG A 336 14.49 8.16 -1.35
N LYS A 337 15.83 8.30 -1.32
CA LYS A 337 16.61 8.16 -0.10
C LYS A 337 16.28 9.29 0.88
N GLY A 338 16.02 8.94 2.16
CA GLY A 338 15.50 9.86 3.17
C GLY A 338 16.40 11.06 3.46
N ASP A 339 17.74 10.88 3.40
CA ASP A 339 18.73 11.94 3.61
C ASP A 339 19.00 12.80 2.35
N LYS A 340 18.31 12.54 1.25
CA LYS A 340 18.41 13.28 -0.02
C LYS A 340 17.04 13.85 -0.45
N PRO A 341 16.36 14.67 0.37
CA PRO A 341 15.03 15.15 0.05
C PRO A 341 15.02 16.05 -1.21
N GLU A 342 13.87 16.12 -1.86
CA GLU A 342 13.60 17.04 -2.95
C GLU A 342 12.35 17.86 -2.63
N SER A 343 12.44 19.17 -2.74
CA SER A 343 11.36 20.09 -2.35
C SER A 343 10.84 19.84 -0.93
N GLY A 344 11.73 19.41 -0.03
CA GLY A 344 11.42 19.19 1.39
C GLY A 344 10.80 17.83 1.74
N ALA A 345 10.77 16.86 0.81
CA ALA A 345 10.28 15.49 1.07
C ALA A 345 11.17 14.42 0.42
N ALA A 346 11.22 13.24 1.05
CA ALA A 346 11.83 12.04 0.50
C ALA A 346 10.75 11.16 -0.18
N ALA A 347 10.15 11.72 -1.21
CA ALA A 347 8.94 11.24 -1.82
C ALA A 347 9.16 10.11 -2.85
N ASN A 348 8.24 9.15 -2.94
CA ASN A 348 8.22 8.16 -4.01
C ASN A 348 7.83 8.81 -5.33
N ARG A 349 8.52 8.45 -6.43
CA ARG A 349 8.18 8.91 -7.77
C ARG A 349 7.46 7.83 -8.55
N ILE A 350 6.33 8.21 -9.14
CA ILE A 350 5.55 7.32 -10.01
C ILE A 350 6.22 7.23 -11.38
N PHE A 351 6.30 6.01 -11.92
CA PHE A 351 6.75 5.74 -13.30
C PHE A 351 5.73 4.90 -14.06
N VAL A 352 5.84 4.97 -15.38
CA VAL A 352 5.17 4.10 -16.35
C VAL A 352 6.24 3.41 -17.21
N SER A 353 6.03 2.15 -17.58
CA SER A 353 6.94 1.38 -18.41
C SER A 353 6.17 0.56 -19.44
N ASP A 354 6.65 0.49 -20.68
CA ASP A 354 6.12 -0.40 -21.71
C ASP A 354 6.89 -1.74 -21.69
N ALA A 355 6.19 -2.80 -21.33
CA ALA A 355 6.75 -4.15 -21.23
C ALA A 355 6.70 -4.93 -22.56
N ASN A 356 6.07 -4.41 -23.63
CA ASN A 356 6.02 -5.07 -24.95
C ASN A 356 7.40 -5.26 -25.58
N SER A 357 8.33 -4.34 -25.29
CA SER A 357 9.68 -4.35 -25.85
C SER A 357 10.55 -5.51 -25.34
N GLY A 358 10.17 -6.18 -24.23
CA GLY A 358 11.01 -7.16 -23.54
C GLY A 358 12.22 -6.55 -22.80
N THR A 359 12.41 -5.24 -22.89
CA THR A 359 13.43 -4.43 -22.19
C THR A 359 12.78 -3.21 -21.56
N PRO A 360 12.01 -3.39 -20.47
CA PRO A 360 11.22 -2.31 -19.88
C PRO A 360 12.10 -1.22 -19.28
N VAL A 361 11.70 0.05 -19.50
CA VAL A 361 12.39 1.25 -19.02
C VAL A 361 11.38 2.16 -18.30
N ALA A 362 11.74 2.69 -17.14
CA ALA A 362 10.89 3.59 -16.36
C ALA A 362 10.85 5.00 -16.98
N ASN A 363 9.64 5.50 -17.24
CA ASN A 363 9.36 6.87 -17.61
C ASN A 363 8.60 7.54 -16.47
N TYR A 364 9.21 8.52 -15.81
CA TYR A 364 8.62 9.17 -14.64
C TYR A 364 7.54 10.19 -15.02
N LEU A 365 6.41 10.15 -14.31
CA LEU A 365 5.37 11.16 -14.47
C LEU A 365 5.88 12.52 -13.98
N SER A 366 5.52 13.57 -14.70
CA SER A 366 5.94 14.94 -14.40
C SER A 366 4.97 15.97 -14.97
N GLY A 367 4.93 17.15 -14.36
CA GLY A 367 4.06 18.27 -14.78
C GLY A 367 2.67 18.20 -14.13
N GLY A 368 1.96 19.33 -14.12
CA GLY A 368 0.65 19.43 -13.50
C GLY A 368 0.66 19.02 -12.01
N ILE A 369 -0.20 18.08 -11.65
CA ILE A 369 -0.27 17.53 -10.29
C ILE A 369 0.99 16.74 -9.87
N PHE A 370 1.80 16.26 -10.84
CA PHE A 370 3.08 15.59 -10.61
C PHE A 370 4.23 16.60 -10.56
N PHE A 371 4.17 17.55 -9.63
CA PHE A 371 5.17 18.60 -9.48
C PHE A 371 6.51 18.04 -8.97
N THR A 372 7.60 18.80 -9.14
CA THR A 372 8.94 18.39 -8.67
C THR A 372 8.95 18.12 -7.17
N GLY A 373 9.35 16.91 -6.78
CA GLY A 373 9.35 16.43 -5.40
C GLY A 373 7.97 16.02 -4.89
N ALA A 374 6.95 15.90 -5.77
CA ALA A 374 5.69 15.28 -5.41
C ALA A 374 5.88 13.79 -5.11
N GLY A 375 5.39 13.35 -3.95
CA GLY A 375 5.29 11.96 -3.58
C GLY A 375 3.96 11.37 -4.00
N GLY A 376 3.98 10.14 -4.52
CA GLY A 376 2.75 9.48 -4.90
C GLY A 376 2.92 7.98 -5.09
N GLU A 377 1.79 7.32 -5.17
CA GLU A 377 1.66 5.89 -5.44
C GLU A 377 0.65 5.69 -6.57
N ALA A 378 1.05 4.99 -7.63
CA ALA A 378 0.11 4.49 -8.63
C ALA A 378 -0.45 3.15 -8.14
N LYS A 379 -1.77 3.03 -8.06
CA LYS A 379 -2.44 1.83 -7.50
C LYS A 379 -2.94 0.88 -8.57
N ALA A 380 -3.62 1.41 -9.59
CA ALA A 380 -4.20 0.59 -10.66
C ALA A 380 -4.17 1.29 -12.01
N ILE A 381 -4.19 0.50 -13.08
CA ILE A 381 -4.29 0.94 -14.47
C ILE A 381 -5.30 0.10 -15.23
N ASN A 382 -6.26 0.73 -15.94
CA ASN A 382 -7.19 0.00 -16.79
C ASN A 382 -6.64 -0.21 -18.23
N ASN A 383 -7.39 -0.93 -19.08
CA ASN A 383 -6.98 -1.22 -20.47
C ASN A 383 -7.07 0.00 -21.40
N PHE A 384 -7.52 1.16 -20.93
CA PHE A 384 -7.44 2.44 -21.67
C PHE A 384 -6.27 3.31 -21.22
N ASN A 385 -5.35 2.76 -20.40
CA ASN A 385 -4.19 3.43 -19.80
C ASN A 385 -4.58 4.60 -18.87
N GLU A 386 -5.73 4.52 -18.21
CA GLU A 386 -6.09 5.44 -17.15
C GLU A 386 -5.51 4.93 -15.83
N ILE A 387 -4.64 5.73 -15.25
CA ILE A 387 -3.89 5.41 -14.04
C ILE A 387 -4.52 6.13 -12.87
N VAL A 388 -4.79 5.43 -11.78
CA VAL A 388 -5.30 5.99 -10.54
C VAL A 388 -4.37 5.70 -9.37
N GLY A 389 -4.49 6.51 -8.32
CA GLY A 389 -3.69 6.36 -7.12
C GLY A 389 -3.82 7.57 -6.20
N GLN A 390 -2.73 7.87 -5.49
CA GLN A 390 -2.62 9.05 -4.63
C GLN A 390 -1.37 9.85 -4.95
N ILE A 391 -1.44 11.18 -4.74
CA ILE A 391 -0.34 12.11 -4.99
C ILE A 391 -0.35 13.22 -3.95
N ASP A 392 0.81 13.77 -3.60
CA ASP A 392 0.94 14.93 -2.74
C ASP A 392 0.08 16.11 -3.24
N ALA A 393 -0.71 16.68 -2.36
CA ALA A 393 -1.58 17.83 -2.67
C ALA A 393 -0.83 19.17 -2.65
N GLU A 394 0.29 19.24 -1.96
CA GLU A 394 1.01 20.50 -1.72
C GLU A 394 2.51 20.29 -1.52
N LYS A 395 3.28 21.38 -1.70
CA LYS A 395 4.76 21.37 -1.58
C LYS A 395 5.27 21.62 -0.16
N GLY A 396 4.43 21.42 0.86
CA GLY A 396 4.84 21.57 2.24
C GLY A 396 6.06 20.69 2.57
N ARG A 397 6.88 21.10 3.54
CA ARG A 397 8.00 20.28 4.01
C ARG A 397 7.46 19.16 4.90
N GLU A 398 7.94 17.94 4.70
CA GLU A 398 7.79 16.86 5.69
C GLU A 398 8.67 17.19 6.90
N ASP A 399 8.11 17.11 8.08
CA ASP A 399 8.82 17.41 9.32
C ASP A 399 8.41 16.41 10.42
N GLY A 400 9.41 15.73 10.98
CA GLY A 400 9.24 14.82 12.09
C GLY A 400 8.22 13.70 11.83
N GLY A 401 8.19 13.14 10.62
CA GLY A 401 7.27 12.06 10.23
C GLY A 401 5.86 12.53 9.84
N LYS A 402 5.62 13.84 9.75
CA LYS A 402 4.37 14.38 9.20
C LYS A 402 4.42 14.28 7.68
N GLN A 403 3.67 13.35 7.14
CA GLN A 403 3.50 13.21 5.70
C GLN A 403 2.73 14.41 5.15
N ARG A 404 3.00 14.74 3.87
CA ARG A 404 2.18 15.66 3.10
C ARG A 404 0.78 15.10 2.93
N ARG A 405 -0.20 15.98 2.79
CA ARG A 405 -1.57 15.58 2.48
C ARG A 405 -1.62 15.00 1.08
N HIS A 406 -2.26 13.84 0.93
CA HIS A 406 -2.49 13.19 -0.35
C HIS A 406 -3.88 13.50 -0.90
N ARG A 407 -4.01 13.38 -2.23
CA ARG A 407 -5.28 13.38 -2.96
C ARG A 407 -5.31 12.24 -3.96
N GLY A 408 -6.48 11.64 -4.09
CA GLY A 408 -6.74 10.68 -5.16
C GLY A 408 -6.66 11.35 -6.52
N PHE A 409 -6.04 10.69 -7.48
CA PHE A 409 -5.88 11.21 -8.84
C PHE A 409 -6.28 10.19 -9.91
N ILE A 410 -6.55 10.72 -11.13
CA ILE A 410 -6.59 9.97 -12.38
C ILE A 410 -5.65 10.64 -13.39
N TYR A 411 -4.94 9.83 -14.17
CA TYR A 411 -4.05 10.27 -15.24
C TYR A 411 -4.22 9.40 -16.50
N PRO A 412 -4.68 9.96 -17.64
CA PRO A 412 -4.76 9.25 -18.91
C PRO A 412 -3.37 9.21 -19.56
N PHE A 413 -2.69 8.08 -19.48
CA PHE A 413 -1.38 7.89 -20.08
C PHE A 413 -1.50 7.61 -21.59
N ASN A 414 -0.72 8.32 -22.42
CA ASN A 414 -0.67 8.10 -23.86
C ASN A 414 0.32 6.96 -24.20
N GLY A 415 -0.21 5.82 -24.58
CA GLY A 415 0.56 4.63 -24.92
C GLY A 415 -0.25 3.65 -25.77
N THR A 416 0.30 2.46 -26.01
CA THR A 416 -0.42 1.38 -26.71
C THR A 416 -1.72 1.08 -25.98
N GLY A 417 -2.85 1.08 -26.70
CA GLY A 417 -4.19 0.84 -26.12
C GLY A 417 -4.94 2.09 -25.67
N SER A 418 -4.32 3.28 -25.66
CA SER A 418 -4.98 4.53 -25.27
C SER A 418 -6.18 4.87 -26.16
N ASN A 419 -7.22 5.40 -25.56
CA ASN A 419 -8.40 5.89 -26.24
C ASN A 419 -8.36 7.42 -26.33
N ALA A 420 -8.26 7.96 -27.55
CA ALA A 420 -8.11 9.39 -27.79
C ALA A 420 -9.30 10.22 -27.25
N ALA A 421 -10.53 9.71 -27.32
CA ALA A 421 -11.70 10.43 -26.80
C ALA A 421 -11.68 10.51 -25.28
N ARG A 422 -11.31 9.42 -24.59
CA ARG A 422 -11.16 9.41 -23.13
C ARG A 422 -10.00 10.31 -22.68
N MET A 423 -8.88 10.28 -23.40
CA MET A 423 -7.76 11.18 -23.12
C MET A 423 -8.16 12.66 -23.28
N ALA A 424 -8.92 12.99 -24.33
CA ALA A 424 -9.40 14.36 -24.57
C ALA A 424 -10.38 14.83 -23.49
N LEU A 425 -11.19 13.94 -22.93
CA LEU A 425 -12.08 14.23 -21.79
C LEU A 425 -11.29 14.77 -20.59
N PHE A 426 -10.14 14.18 -20.30
CA PHE A 426 -9.23 14.62 -19.25
C PHE A 426 -8.20 15.66 -19.72
N GLN A 427 -8.37 16.26 -20.90
CA GLN A 427 -7.47 17.27 -21.46
C GLN A 427 -6.01 16.80 -21.56
N ASN A 428 -5.79 15.48 -21.69
CA ASN A 428 -4.48 14.82 -21.73
C ASN A 428 -3.57 15.13 -20.52
N GLN A 429 -4.15 15.34 -19.34
CA GLN A 429 -3.41 15.66 -18.11
C GLN A 429 -3.98 14.91 -16.90
N GLY A 430 -3.20 14.91 -15.81
CA GLY A 430 -3.65 14.36 -14.52
C GLY A 430 -4.60 15.32 -13.79
N TRP A 431 -5.58 14.76 -13.14
CA TRP A 431 -6.58 15.47 -12.34
C TRP A 431 -6.66 14.90 -10.93
N TRP A 432 -6.85 15.76 -9.95
CA TRP A 432 -7.36 15.29 -8.66
C TRP A 432 -8.82 14.90 -8.83
N LEU A 433 -9.21 13.77 -8.23
CA LEU A 433 -10.60 13.29 -8.33
C LEU A 433 -11.61 14.25 -7.71
N ASP A 434 -11.19 15.03 -6.72
CA ASP A 434 -12.01 16.09 -6.14
C ASP A 434 -12.41 17.18 -7.15
N ASP A 435 -11.57 17.46 -8.16
CA ASP A 435 -11.91 18.41 -9.24
C ASP A 435 -12.97 17.82 -10.17
N LEU A 436 -12.91 16.52 -10.43
CA LEU A 436 -13.88 15.82 -11.29
C LEU A 436 -15.23 15.57 -10.62
N THR A 437 -15.31 15.73 -9.31
CA THR A 437 -16.55 15.64 -8.52
C THR A 437 -17.15 17.01 -8.17
N ASN A 438 -16.51 18.08 -8.60
CA ASN A 438 -17.00 19.44 -8.44
C ASN A 438 -17.86 19.86 -9.63
N GLY A 439 -18.67 20.90 -9.46
CA GLY A 439 -19.56 21.40 -10.51
C GLY A 439 -20.80 20.55 -10.76
N GLY A 440 -21.72 21.09 -11.56
CA GLY A 440 -22.92 20.43 -12.01
C GLY A 440 -23.92 20.01 -10.92
N ALA A 441 -24.86 19.15 -11.29
CA ALA A 441 -26.00 18.76 -10.45
C ALA A 441 -25.61 17.99 -9.16
N TYR A 442 -24.47 17.31 -9.16
CA TYR A 442 -24.02 16.47 -8.03
C TYR A 442 -23.06 17.19 -7.09
N SER A 443 -22.63 18.41 -7.42
CA SER A 443 -21.56 19.13 -6.69
C SER A 443 -21.86 19.28 -5.20
N GLN A 444 -23.10 19.64 -4.86
CA GLN A 444 -23.53 19.82 -3.46
C GLN A 444 -23.45 18.51 -2.65
N HIS A 445 -23.86 17.39 -3.25
CA HIS A 445 -23.74 16.08 -2.62
C HIS A 445 -22.27 15.67 -2.50
N ASN A 446 -21.49 15.84 -3.56
CA ASN A 446 -20.08 15.46 -3.61
C ASN A 446 -19.22 16.33 -2.69
N ASN A 447 -19.68 17.55 -2.32
CA ASN A 447 -18.99 18.38 -1.36
C ASN A 447 -18.89 17.80 0.05
N GLN A 448 -19.58 16.68 0.33
CA GLN A 448 -19.41 15.92 1.56
C GLN A 448 -18.09 15.13 1.60
N PHE A 449 -17.37 15.00 0.48
CA PHE A 449 -16.22 14.11 0.37
C PHE A 449 -14.94 14.87 0.01
N ARG A 450 -13.80 14.38 0.54
CA ARG A 450 -12.44 14.73 0.08
C ARG A 450 -11.68 13.43 -0.14
N ILE A 451 -11.37 13.15 -1.39
CA ILE A 451 -10.80 11.88 -1.87
C ILE A 451 -9.30 11.92 -1.70
N PHE A 452 -8.75 11.08 -0.82
CA PHE A 452 -7.31 11.05 -0.57
C PHE A 452 -6.58 9.92 -1.28
N GLU A 453 -7.27 8.85 -1.69
CA GLU A 453 -6.70 7.72 -2.41
C GLU A 453 -7.72 7.10 -3.36
N ALA A 454 -7.30 6.77 -4.59
CA ALA A 454 -8.01 5.86 -5.48
C ALA A 454 -7.29 4.52 -5.47
N SER A 455 -8.02 3.44 -5.24
CA SER A 455 -7.46 2.11 -5.01
C SER A 455 -7.51 1.22 -6.23
N ASP A 456 -8.51 1.40 -7.11
CA ASP A 456 -8.74 0.58 -8.28
C ASP A 456 -9.58 1.31 -9.34
N ILE A 457 -9.45 0.89 -10.62
CA ILE A 457 -10.23 1.40 -11.75
C ILE A 457 -10.51 0.28 -12.76
N ASN A 458 -11.75 0.17 -13.22
CA ASN A 458 -12.11 -0.76 -14.29
C ASN A 458 -12.15 -0.10 -15.69
N ASP A 459 -12.42 -0.89 -16.73
CA ASP A 459 -12.49 -0.40 -18.11
C ASP A 459 -13.71 0.52 -18.38
N ASP A 460 -14.75 0.45 -17.56
CA ASP A 460 -15.87 1.41 -17.61
C ASP A 460 -15.50 2.77 -16.99
N GLY A 461 -14.30 2.91 -16.41
CA GLY A 461 -13.85 4.11 -15.71
C GLY A 461 -14.45 4.27 -14.32
N VAL A 462 -15.03 3.20 -13.77
CA VAL A 462 -15.52 3.19 -12.39
C VAL A 462 -14.34 3.03 -11.45
N ILE A 463 -14.24 3.93 -10.45
CA ILE A 463 -13.10 3.99 -9.52
C ILE A 463 -13.56 3.63 -8.11
N ALA A 464 -12.83 2.73 -7.45
CA ALA A 464 -12.91 2.51 -6.02
C ALA A 464 -11.92 3.45 -5.31
N ALA A 465 -12.39 4.15 -4.28
CA ALA A 465 -11.58 5.15 -3.60
C ALA A 465 -11.89 5.22 -2.10
N SER A 466 -10.96 5.85 -1.36
CA SER A 466 -11.13 6.21 0.04
C SER A 466 -11.23 7.73 0.19
N ALA A 467 -12.16 8.18 1.02
CA ALA A 467 -12.39 9.60 1.23
C ALA A 467 -12.66 9.92 2.70
N PHE A 468 -12.33 11.14 3.09
CA PHE A 468 -12.92 11.76 4.27
C PHE A 468 -14.34 12.23 3.92
N LYS A 469 -15.32 11.87 4.75
CA LYS A 469 -16.70 12.31 4.62
C LYS A 469 -17.06 13.24 5.78
N CYS A 470 -17.44 14.47 5.46
CA CYS A 470 -18.00 15.43 6.40
C CYS A 470 -19.52 15.32 6.43
N THR A 471 -20.09 14.97 7.58
CA THR A 471 -21.56 14.89 7.74
C THR A 471 -22.16 16.30 7.59
N GLY A 472 -23.06 16.48 6.62
CA GLY A 472 -23.65 17.78 6.30
C GLY A 472 -22.89 18.59 5.25
N GLY A 473 -21.68 18.17 4.87
CA GLY A 473 -20.83 18.79 3.87
C GLY A 473 -19.71 19.64 4.47
N TYR A 474 -18.68 19.86 3.67
CA TYR A 474 -17.61 20.81 4.00
C TYR A 474 -18.11 22.25 3.87
N ASP A 475 -17.47 23.17 4.59
CA ASP A 475 -17.90 24.57 4.70
C ASP A 475 -17.95 25.31 3.35
N ASP A 476 -17.06 24.96 2.42
CA ASP A 476 -17.03 25.44 1.04
C ASP A 476 -16.56 24.37 0.05
N PHE A 477 -16.45 24.71 -1.23
CA PHE A 477 -16.02 23.79 -2.29
C PHE A 477 -14.51 23.72 -2.48
N SER A 478 -13.70 24.41 -1.68
CA SER A 478 -12.25 24.36 -1.82
C SER A 478 -11.66 23.01 -1.42
N HIS A 479 -10.47 22.70 -1.95
CA HIS A 479 -9.72 21.50 -1.55
C HIS A 479 -9.40 21.46 -0.05
N ASN A 480 -9.21 22.63 0.55
CA ASN A 480 -8.74 22.78 1.93
C ASN A 480 -9.85 23.20 2.90
N SER A 481 -11.11 23.04 2.50
CA SER A 481 -12.28 23.38 3.33
C SER A 481 -12.31 22.58 4.62
N TYR A 482 -12.83 23.18 5.68
CA TYR A 482 -13.02 22.53 6.97
C TYR A 482 -14.39 21.86 7.09
N CYS A 483 -14.47 20.89 7.99
CA CYS A 483 -15.72 20.24 8.43
C CYS A 483 -16.11 20.80 9.82
N THR A 484 -16.49 22.11 9.89
CA THR A 484 -16.68 22.79 11.18
C THR A 484 -18.00 22.44 11.86
N SER A 485 -19.04 22.16 11.07
CA SER A 485 -20.39 21.90 11.59
C SER A 485 -20.74 20.41 11.64
N GLY A 486 -19.87 19.52 11.16
CA GLY A 486 -20.11 18.08 11.04
C GLY A 486 -19.08 17.21 11.75
N SER A 487 -19.24 15.92 11.57
CA SER A 487 -18.24 14.91 11.91
C SER A 487 -17.53 14.41 10.67
N GLU A 488 -16.22 14.26 10.75
CA GLU A 488 -15.43 13.70 9.67
C GLU A 488 -15.14 12.22 9.94
N SER A 489 -15.33 11.36 8.92
CA SER A 489 -15.03 9.92 9.01
C SER A 489 -14.41 9.43 7.72
N VAL A 490 -13.62 8.36 7.80
CA VAL A 490 -13.07 7.67 6.62
C VAL A 490 -14.11 6.71 6.07
N VAL A 491 -14.35 6.79 4.76
CA VAL A 491 -15.32 5.95 4.07
C VAL A 491 -14.76 5.42 2.75
N ALA A 492 -15.18 4.22 2.36
CA ALA A 492 -15.00 3.73 1.01
C ALA A 492 -16.07 4.35 0.10
N ILE A 493 -15.68 4.81 -1.07
CA ILE A 493 -16.57 5.41 -2.07
C ILE A 493 -16.37 4.78 -3.44
N LYS A 494 -17.42 4.82 -4.25
CA LYS A 494 -17.43 4.41 -5.65
C LYS A 494 -17.71 5.64 -6.51
N LEU A 495 -16.80 5.94 -7.44
CA LEU A 495 -16.99 7.00 -8.43
C LEU A 495 -17.45 6.38 -9.74
N ILE A 496 -18.54 6.90 -10.29
CA ILE A 496 -19.13 6.42 -11.54
C ILE A 496 -19.07 7.56 -12.56
N PRO A 497 -18.54 7.33 -13.76
CA PRO A 497 -18.52 8.35 -14.82
C PRO A 497 -19.92 8.84 -15.16
N ILE A 498 -20.06 10.14 -15.35
CA ILE A 498 -21.32 10.78 -15.77
C ILE A 498 -21.44 10.63 -17.28
N ALA A 499 -22.51 9.98 -17.73
CA ALA A 499 -22.77 9.78 -19.14
C ALA A 499 -22.92 11.13 -19.87
N GLY A 500 -22.16 11.32 -20.96
CA GLY A 500 -22.18 12.54 -21.77
C GLY A 500 -21.42 13.73 -21.18
N ALA A 501 -20.70 13.55 -20.08
CA ALA A 501 -19.82 14.58 -19.54
C ALA A 501 -18.71 14.93 -20.55
N ALA A 502 -18.34 16.22 -20.59
CA ALA A 502 -17.32 16.77 -21.48
C ALA A 502 -16.18 17.44 -20.68
N ALA A 503 -15.04 17.64 -21.31
CA ALA A 503 -13.90 18.32 -20.70
C ALA A 503 -14.23 19.74 -20.18
N SER A 504 -15.23 20.41 -20.79
CA SER A 504 -15.74 21.71 -20.35
C SER A 504 -16.51 21.69 -19.03
N ASP A 505 -16.92 20.51 -18.57
CA ASP A 505 -17.72 20.36 -17.34
C ASP A 505 -16.81 20.20 -16.09
N ILE A 506 -15.48 20.16 -16.28
CA ILE A 506 -14.53 20.08 -15.19
C ILE A 506 -14.41 21.44 -14.51
N GLU A 507 -14.84 21.54 -13.26
CA GLU A 507 -14.70 22.70 -12.41
C GLU A 507 -13.64 22.48 -11.34
N VAL A 508 -12.48 23.12 -11.49
CA VAL A 508 -11.36 22.99 -10.56
C VAL A 508 -11.73 23.57 -9.19
N ARG A 509 -11.50 22.83 -8.12
CA ARG A 509 -11.64 23.34 -6.75
C ARG A 509 -10.49 24.27 -6.41
N SER A 510 -10.78 25.35 -5.68
CA SER A 510 -9.74 26.25 -5.19
C SER A 510 -8.78 25.52 -4.26
N THR A 511 -7.47 25.74 -4.43
CA THR A 511 -6.41 25.27 -3.53
C THR A 511 -6.05 26.33 -2.47
N ALA A 512 -6.69 27.48 -2.46
CA ALA A 512 -6.46 28.51 -1.47
C ALA A 512 -6.68 27.95 -0.06
N LEU A 513 -5.77 28.27 0.85
CA LEU A 513 -5.97 27.97 2.26
C LEU A 513 -7.10 28.87 2.77
N PRO A 514 -8.02 28.36 3.60
CA PRO A 514 -8.98 29.22 4.28
C PRO A 514 -8.25 30.32 5.04
N PRO A 515 -8.79 31.54 5.07
CA PRO A 515 -8.16 32.62 5.82
C PRO A 515 -8.07 32.20 7.29
N VAL A 516 -6.86 32.09 7.80
CA VAL A 516 -6.63 31.87 9.23
C VAL A 516 -7.11 33.14 9.92
N GLU A 517 -8.27 33.12 10.53
CA GLU A 517 -8.64 34.14 11.50
C GLU A 517 -7.62 34.07 12.62
N ARG A 518 -6.59 34.89 12.51
CA ARG A 518 -5.73 35.17 13.65
C ARG A 518 -6.63 35.87 14.66
N LYS A 519 -7.12 35.16 15.64
CA LYS A 519 -7.52 35.74 16.93
C LYS A 519 -6.23 36.26 17.58
N GLY A 520 -5.62 37.25 16.95
CA GLY A 520 -4.58 38.05 17.54
C GLY A 520 -5.21 38.67 18.78
N GLY A 521 -4.65 38.40 19.92
CA GLY A 521 -5.02 39.11 21.10
C GLY A 521 -4.91 40.58 20.78
N SER A 522 -6.04 41.27 20.58
CA SER A 522 -6.07 42.69 20.60
C SER A 522 -5.51 43.08 21.99
N MET A 523 -4.27 43.55 22.02
CA MET A 523 -3.86 44.39 23.14
C MET A 523 -4.82 45.56 23.07
N GLY A 524 -5.86 45.46 23.89
CA GLY A 524 -6.90 46.48 23.89
C GLY A 524 -6.24 47.81 24.11
N TRP A 525 -6.76 48.85 23.50
CA TRP A 525 -6.32 50.24 23.65
C TRP A 525 -6.02 50.64 25.10
N ILE A 526 -6.64 49.98 26.08
CA ILE A 526 -6.41 50.12 27.51
C ILE A 526 -4.99 49.71 27.94
N THR A 527 -4.39 48.69 27.34
CA THR A 527 -3.01 48.26 27.65
C THR A 527 -1.97 49.20 27.07
N LEU A 528 -2.23 49.79 25.91
CA LEU A 528 -1.39 50.82 25.29
C LEU A 528 -1.45 52.14 26.08
N THR A 529 -2.63 52.52 26.60
CA THR A 529 -2.79 53.72 27.46
C THR A 529 -2.12 53.53 28.79
N LEU A 530 -2.17 52.34 29.40
CA LEU A 530 -1.45 52.07 30.65
C LEU A 530 0.07 52.11 30.49
N LEU A 531 0.61 51.57 29.40
CA LEU A 531 2.04 51.64 29.09
C LEU A 531 2.50 53.08 28.79
N ALA A 532 1.68 53.91 28.15
CA ALA A 532 1.97 55.32 27.95
C ALA A 532 1.95 56.13 29.27
N LEU A 533 1.08 55.79 30.22
CA LEU A 533 1.00 56.48 31.51
C LEU A 533 2.17 56.09 32.47
N PHE A 534 2.75 54.91 32.32
CA PHE A 534 3.92 54.50 33.12
C PHE A 534 5.27 54.90 32.49
N GLY A 535 5.29 55.25 31.17
CA GLY A 535 6.49 55.70 30.47
C GLY A 535 6.90 57.17 30.76
N PHE A 536 6.05 58.00 31.33
CA PHE A 536 6.29 59.43 31.59
C PHE A 536 6.66 59.78 33.03
N ARG A 537 6.98 58.84 33.89
CA ARG A 537 7.45 59.14 35.26
C ARG A 537 8.91 58.74 35.46
N ARG A 538 9.84 59.43 34.77
CA ARG A 538 11.24 59.55 35.19
C ARG A 538 11.77 60.92 34.80
N LYS A 539 11.66 61.88 35.70
CA LYS A 539 12.66 62.88 36.00
C LYS A 539 12.92 62.85 37.52
#